data_3788a47eef606b0e3b4ddf5351f4bb07
#
_entry.id   3788a47eef606b0e3b4ddf5351f4bb07
#
_cell.length_a   1.000
_cell.length_b   1.000
_cell.length_c   1.000
_cell.angle_alpha   90.00
_cell.angle_beta   90.00
_cell.angle_gamma   90.00
#
_symmetry.space_group_name_H-M   'P 1'
#
loop_
_entity.id
_entity.type
_entity.pdbx_description
1 polymer ?
#
loop_
_entity_poly.entity_id
_entity_poly.type
_entity_poly.pdbx_seq_one_letter_code
_entity_poly.pdbx_strand_id
1 'polypeptide(L)'
;MCCKGDVPLKCDPSYVPLAKANNNTVAALANNHLFDYGTDGMKDTLKSLDDAGITHIGAGNNESQARQTASSDINGRNITIINYMDSNNFKEYSTDVMPQANGSNPGYSAYDSDVAKCQIQDAKANGSDVVIVYFHFGNEYSRSPNPDQEKMAHEVIDYGADAVLGSHPHVTQGIEMYKGKPIFYSLGNFIFDMSNSATHIAYIVKIDFVNDTGECTVYPVIISGYLPYFMGPDEGTSLLNSLSPQCDDLEITPEGTGKLYFNLTGDTNES
;
A
#
# COMPACT_ATOMS: atom_id res chain seq x y z
N MET A 1 -27.91 -1.72 -1.40
CA MET A 1 -27.95 -2.60 -2.57
C MET A 1 -26.49 -2.81 -2.97
N CYS A 2 -26.03 -4.04 -3.12
CA CYS A 2 -24.65 -4.28 -3.55
C CYS A 2 -24.50 -3.82 -5.00
N CYS A 3 -23.53 -2.96 -5.27
CA CYS A 3 -23.37 -2.33 -6.57
C CYS A 3 -22.29 -2.98 -7.43
N LYS A 4 -21.46 -3.90 -6.86
CA LYS A 4 -20.29 -4.44 -7.52
C LYS A 4 -20.17 -5.94 -7.35
N GLY A 5 -20.17 -6.67 -8.48
CA GLY A 5 -19.73 -8.05 -8.60
C GLY A 5 -20.39 -9.09 -7.68
N ASP A 6 -19.89 -10.32 -7.77
CA ASP A 6 -20.47 -11.46 -7.09
C ASP A 6 -19.97 -11.66 -5.63
N VAL A 7 -18.97 -10.91 -5.18
CA VAL A 7 -18.34 -11.05 -3.85
C VAL A 7 -18.17 -9.69 -3.16
N PRO A 8 -19.27 -9.10 -2.63
CA PRO A 8 -19.17 -7.87 -1.87
C PRO A 8 -18.57 -8.13 -0.48
N LEU A 9 -17.57 -7.34 -0.11
CA LEU A 9 -16.90 -7.43 1.18
C LEU A 9 -17.49 -6.43 2.18
N LYS A 10 -17.75 -6.89 3.40
CA LYS A 10 -18.10 -6.03 4.54
C LYS A 10 -17.61 -6.62 5.84
N CYS A 11 -17.38 -5.74 6.79
CA CYS A 11 -17.07 -6.08 8.18
C CYS A 11 -18.08 -5.41 9.11
N ASP A 12 -18.41 -6.05 10.23
CA ASP A 12 -19.20 -5.40 11.28
C ASP A 12 -18.37 -4.26 11.89
N PRO A 13 -18.90 -3.03 11.99
CA PRO A 13 -18.17 -1.88 12.53
C PRO A 13 -17.57 -2.10 13.93
N SER A 14 -18.15 -3.00 14.74
CA SER A 14 -17.63 -3.32 16.07
C SER A 14 -16.22 -3.93 16.06
N TYR A 15 -15.75 -4.45 14.92
CA TYR A 15 -14.39 -4.97 14.77
C TYR A 15 -13.37 -3.89 14.36
N VAL A 16 -13.80 -2.72 13.87
CA VAL A 16 -12.90 -1.66 13.41
C VAL A 16 -11.88 -1.24 14.48
N PRO A 17 -12.24 -1.09 15.78
CA PRO A 17 -11.27 -0.74 16.81
C PRO A 17 -10.12 -1.76 16.97
N LEU A 18 -10.32 -3.03 16.58
CA LEU A 18 -9.28 -4.05 16.63
C LEU A 18 -8.16 -3.83 15.60
N ALA A 19 -8.45 -3.09 14.52
CA ALA A 19 -7.44 -2.72 13.53
C ALA A 19 -6.50 -1.62 14.04
N LYS A 20 -6.84 -0.93 15.14
CA LYS A 20 -6.03 0.14 15.69
C LYS A 20 -4.85 -0.42 16.50
N ALA A 21 -3.67 -0.50 15.88
CA ALA A 21 -2.46 -0.94 16.57
C ALA A 21 -1.91 0.12 17.54
N ASN A 22 -1.96 1.39 17.14
CA ASN A 22 -1.52 2.56 17.93
C ASN A 22 -2.16 3.85 17.39
N ASN A 23 -1.78 5.02 17.92
CA ASN A 23 -2.34 6.31 17.50
C ASN A 23 -1.93 6.74 16.08
N ASN A 24 -0.91 6.12 15.51
CA ASN A 24 -0.42 6.39 14.15
C ASN A 24 -0.90 5.33 13.13
N THR A 25 -1.94 4.54 13.48
CA THR A 25 -2.54 3.59 12.55
C THR A 25 -3.22 4.35 11.41
N VAL A 26 -2.88 3.97 10.17
CA VAL A 26 -3.43 4.56 8.95
C VAL A 26 -4.12 3.48 8.11
N ALA A 27 -5.36 3.74 7.71
CA ALA A 27 -6.10 2.91 6.77
C ALA A 27 -6.03 3.49 5.35
N ALA A 28 -5.46 2.74 4.41
CA ALA A 28 -5.42 3.08 2.99
C ALA A 28 -6.67 2.52 2.29
N LEU A 29 -7.56 3.40 1.84
CA LEU A 29 -8.92 3.04 1.38
C LEU A 29 -9.10 3.10 -0.14
N ALA A 30 -8.15 3.65 -0.90
CA ALA A 30 -8.21 3.63 -2.36
C ALA A 30 -8.02 2.19 -2.84
N ASN A 31 -9.11 1.44 -2.90
CA ASN A 31 -9.14 0.04 -3.34
C ASN A 31 -10.44 -0.28 -4.07
N ASN A 32 -10.46 -1.42 -4.76
CA ASN A 32 -11.59 -1.83 -5.59
C ASN A 32 -12.84 -2.27 -4.80
N HIS A 33 -12.76 -2.49 -3.49
CA HIS A 33 -13.88 -2.89 -2.63
C HIS A 33 -14.53 -1.73 -1.87
N LEU A 34 -13.99 -0.51 -1.98
CA LEU A 34 -14.50 0.65 -1.27
C LEU A 34 -16.00 0.92 -1.51
N PHE A 35 -16.48 0.60 -2.71
CA PHE A 35 -17.86 0.84 -3.13
C PHE A 35 -18.71 -0.41 -3.26
N ASP A 36 -18.34 -1.53 -2.65
CA ASP A 36 -19.14 -2.77 -2.70
C ASP A 36 -20.57 -2.57 -2.18
N TYR A 37 -20.77 -1.61 -1.28
CA TYR A 37 -22.06 -1.18 -0.77
C TYR A 37 -22.41 0.27 -1.19
N GLY A 38 -21.83 0.74 -2.29
CA GLY A 38 -22.06 2.07 -2.83
C GLY A 38 -21.52 3.20 -1.94
N THR A 39 -21.93 4.41 -2.24
CA THR A 39 -21.48 5.61 -1.54
C THR A 39 -21.86 5.61 -0.05
N ASP A 40 -22.99 5.01 0.32
CA ASP A 40 -23.39 4.92 1.72
C ASP A 40 -22.45 4.00 2.50
N GLY A 41 -22.07 2.83 1.92
CA GLY A 41 -21.09 1.93 2.52
C GLY A 41 -19.72 2.57 2.68
N MET A 42 -19.28 3.35 1.69
CA MET A 42 -18.05 4.15 1.82
C MET A 42 -18.15 5.14 2.99
N LYS A 43 -19.24 5.92 3.08
CA LYS A 43 -19.43 6.90 4.17
C LYS A 43 -19.48 6.24 5.54
N ASP A 44 -20.13 5.08 5.65
CA ASP A 44 -20.18 4.31 6.90
C ASP A 44 -18.78 3.80 7.28
N THR A 45 -17.96 3.43 6.30
CA THR A 45 -16.56 3.04 6.51
C THR A 45 -15.74 4.21 7.05
N LEU A 46 -15.81 5.40 6.41
CA LEU A 46 -15.09 6.60 6.87
C LEU A 46 -15.49 6.95 8.30
N LYS A 47 -16.82 6.97 8.57
CA LYS A 47 -17.35 7.26 9.91
C LYS A 47 -16.86 6.25 10.96
N SER A 48 -16.84 4.97 10.64
CA SER A 48 -16.41 3.91 11.57
C SER A 48 -14.92 4.03 11.92
N LEU A 49 -14.09 4.43 10.96
CA LEU A 49 -12.68 4.71 11.18
C LEU A 49 -12.47 5.98 12.03
N ASP A 50 -13.23 7.04 11.76
CA ASP A 50 -13.21 8.27 12.56
C ASP A 50 -13.62 8.00 14.01
N ASP A 51 -14.72 7.25 14.23
CA ASP A 51 -15.21 6.88 15.56
C ASP A 51 -14.17 6.03 16.35
N ALA A 52 -13.35 5.23 15.65
CA ALA A 52 -12.25 4.45 16.24
C ALA A 52 -10.96 5.27 16.41
N GLY A 53 -10.88 6.49 15.89
CA GLY A 53 -9.69 7.32 15.86
C GLY A 53 -8.57 6.70 15.03
N ILE A 54 -8.92 6.10 13.90
CA ILE A 54 -7.99 5.57 12.89
C ILE A 54 -7.92 6.58 11.74
N THR A 55 -6.75 7.10 11.47
CA THR A 55 -6.51 7.95 10.31
C THR A 55 -6.76 7.18 9.03
N HIS A 56 -7.48 7.77 8.08
CA HIS A 56 -7.73 7.13 6.79
C HIS A 56 -7.38 8.06 5.63
N ILE A 57 -6.95 7.47 4.52
CA ILE A 57 -6.53 8.16 3.30
C ILE A 57 -7.04 7.40 2.06
N GLY A 58 -7.04 8.08 0.92
CA GLY A 58 -7.38 7.44 -0.36
C GLY A 58 -8.86 7.40 -0.70
N ALA A 59 -9.73 7.89 0.20
CA ALA A 59 -11.17 7.99 -0.02
C ALA A 59 -11.75 9.24 0.66
N GLY A 60 -12.85 9.78 0.14
CA GLY A 60 -13.46 10.95 0.74
C GLY A 60 -14.82 11.31 0.17
N ASN A 61 -15.52 12.21 0.86
CA ASN A 61 -16.80 12.78 0.40
C ASN A 61 -16.65 13.79 -0.74
N ASN A 62 -15.42 14.14 -1.05
CA ASN A 62 -15.02 15.01 -2.16
C ASN A 62 -13.56 14.75 -2.52
N GLU A 63 -13.09 15.34 -3.61
CA GLU A 63 -11.72 15.16 -4.09
C GLU A 63 -10.66 15.58 -3.06
N SER A 64 -10.84 16.71 -2.38
CA SER A 64 -9.90 17.20 -1.37
C SER A 64 -9.74 16.19 -0.22
N GLN A 65 -10.83 15.58 0.25
CA GLN A 65 -10.76 14.55 1.29
C GLN A 65 -10.13 13.25 0.79
N ALA A 66 -10.50 12.79 -0.41
CA ALA A 66 -9.93 11.56 -0.98
C ALA A 66 -8.41 11.66 -1.20
N ARG A 67 -7.91 12.86 -1.50
CA ARG A 67 -6.50 13.15 -1.72
C ARG A 67 -5.75 13.57 -0.45
N GLN A 68 -6.37 13.51 0.73
CA GLN A 68 -5.65 13.77 1.99
C GLN A 68 -4.53 12.76 2.17
N THR A 69 -3.41 13.24 2.74
CA THR A 69 -2.26 12.44 3.13
C THR A 69 -2.27 12.21 4.64
N ALA A 70 -1.67 11.12 5.10
CA ALA A 70 -1.44 10.92 6.53
C ALA A 70 0.00 11.28 6.87
N SER A 71 0.18 12.25 7.76
CA SER A 71 1.52 12.64 8.25
C SER A 71 1.60 12.41 9.75
N SER A 72 2.72 11.83 10.19
CA SER A 72 2.98 11.54 11.61
C SER A 72 4.45 11.77 11.94
N ASP A 73 4.72 12.36 13.10
CA ASP A 73 6.06 12.35 13.69
C ASP A 73 6.29 10.98 14.35
N ILE A 74 7.29 10.27 13.89
CA ILE A 74 7.73 9.00 14.45
C ILE A 74 9.19 9.16 14.90
N ASN A 75 9.38 9.29 16.20
CA ASN A 75 10.70 9.48 16.83
C ASN A 75 11.48 10.69 16.27
N GLY A 76 10.80 11.80 16.02
CA GLY A 76 11.39 13.02 15.50
C GLY A 76 11.57 13.04 13.98
N ARG A 77 10.99 12.08 13.25
CA ARG A 77 10.98 12.03 11.80
C ARG A 77 9.56 12.15 11.26
N ASN A 78 9.33 13.15 10.43
CA ASN A 78 8.02 13.39 9.83
C ASN A 78 7.82 12.47 8.60
N ILE A 79 6.92 11.49 8.73
CA ILE A 79 6.61 10.50 7.69
C ILE A 79 5.24 10.82 7.11
N THR A 80 5.17 10.95 5.79
CA THR A 80 3.92 11.15 5.06
C THR A 80 3.59 9.93 4.21
N ILE A 81 2.35 9.44 4.30
CA ILE A 81 1.81 8.35 3.50
C ILE A 81 0.75 8.90 2.55
N ILE A 82 0.85 8.52 1.28
CA ILE A 82 -0.09 8.87 0.21
C ILE A 82 -0.67 7.57 -0.35
N ASN A 83 -1.96 7.56 -0.69
CA ASN A 83 -2.61 6.35 -1.21
C ASN A 83 -3.35 6.61 -2.52
N TYR A 84 -3.10 5.76 -3.50
CA TYR A 84 -3.76 5.77 -4.81
C TYR A 84 -4.25 4.39 -5.21
N MET A 85 -5.28 4.37 -6.07
CA MET A 85 -5.67 3.19 -6.82
C MET A 85 -5.43 3.43 -8.32
N ASP A 86 -4.88 2.42 -9.00
CA ASP A 86 -4.84 2.38 -10.46
C ASP A 86 -6.24 2.14 -11.03
N SER A 87 -6.82 3.16 -11.64
CA SER A 87 -8.15 3.06 -12.26
C SER A 87 -8.12 2.30 -13.60
N ASN A 88 -6.95 2.08 -14.19
CA ASN A 88 -6.85 1.38 -15.48
C ASN A 88 -7.21 -0.10 -15.38
N ASN A 89 -6.94 -0.72 -14.24
CA ASN A 89 -7.28 -2.13 -13.99
C ASN A 89 -8.77 -2.37 -13.74
N PHE A 90 -9.58 -1.31 -13.61
CA PHE A 90 -10.99 -1.39 -13.26
C PHE A 90 -11.90 -0.68 -14.26
N LYS A 91 -11.44 -0.55 -15.51
CA LYS A 91 -12.19 0.15 -16.59
C LYS A 91 -13.51 -0.53 -16.95
N GLU A 92 -13.69 -1.81 -16.64
CA GLU A 92 -14.94 -2.54 -16.83
C GLU A 92 -16.05 -2.07 -15.88
N TYR A 93 -15.71 -1.44 -14.75
CA TYR A 93 -16.69 -0.87 -13.85
C TYR A 93 -17.02 0.56 -14.26
N SER A 94 -18.31 0.86 -14.35
CA SER A 94 -18.74 2.24 -14.62
C SER A 94 -18.37 3.17 -13.46
N THR A 95 -18.20 4.46 -13.74
CA THR A 95 -17.98 5.50 -12.74
C THR A 95 -19.12 5.63 -11.73
N ASP A 96 -20.32 5.14 -12.05
CA ASP A 96 -21.44 5.08 -11.13
C ASP A 96 -21.29 3.97 -10.08
N VAL A 97 -20.51 2.92 -10.40
CA VAL A 97 -20.25 1.78 -9.51
C VAL A 97 -18.99 2.00 -8.68
N MET A 98 -17.96 2.58 -9.30
CA MET A 98 -16.68 2.90 -8.65
C MET A 98 -16.28 4.35 -8.96
N PRO A 99 -16.89 5.33 -8.28
CA PRO A 99 -16.61 6.72 -8.55
C PRO A 99 -15.20 7.13 -8.09
N GLN A 100 -14.47 7.77 -8.98
CA GLN A 100 -13.29 8.54 -8.62
C GLN A 100 -13.73 9.84 -7.97
N ALA A 101 -13.06 10.26 -6.90
CA ALA A 101 -13.35 11.56 -6.30
C ALA A 101 -13.02 12.69 -7.28
N ASN A 102 -13.97 13.59 -7.48
CA ASN A 102 -13.80 14.71 -8.40
C ASN A 102 -14.59 15.94 -7.93
N GLY A 103 -13.90 17.03 -7.65
CA GLY A 103 -14.49 18.25 -7.13
C GLY A 103 -15.28 17.97 -5.84
N SER A 104 -16.60 18.14 -5.88
CA SER A 104 -17.52 17.90 -4.73
C SER A 104 -18.05 16.47 -4.65
N ASN A 105 -17.73 15.61 -5.62
CA ASN A 105 -18.25 14.25 -5.65
C ASN A 105 -17.41 13.29 -4.81
N PRO A 106 -18.06 12.39 -4.03
CA PRO A 106 -17.39 11.38 -3.25
C PRO A 106 -16.72 10.34 -4.16
N GLY A 107 -15.60 9.77 -3.68
CA GLY A 107 -14.89 8.78 -4.46
C GLY A 107 -13.58 8.34 -3.82
N TYR A 108 -12.87 7.48 -4.55
CA TYR A 108 -11.49 7.10 -4.22
C TYR A 108 -10.47 8.03 -4.88
N SER A 109 -9.25 8.04 -4.36
CA SER A 109 -8.08 8.72 -4.93
C SER A 109 -7.52 7.89 -6.08
N ALA A 110 -7.93 8.22 -7.32
CA ALA A 110 -7.35 7.63 -8.51
C ALA A 110 -5.92 8.16 -8.73
N TYR A 111 -5.01 7.29 -9.18
CA TYR A 111 -3.70 7.73 -9.60
C TYR A 111 -3.80 8.64 -10.83
N ASP A 112 -3.16 9.79 -10.71
CA ASP A 112 -2.91 10.75 -11.77
C ASP A 112 -1.48 11.26 -11.58
N SER A 113 -0.66 11.18 -12.62
CA SER A 113 0.77 11.46 -12.56
C SER A 113 1.07 12.90 -12.14
N ASP A 114 0.33 13.88 -12.64
CA ASP A 114 0.55 15.29 -12.31
C ASP A 114 0.14 15.60 -10.87
N VAL A 115 -0.97 15.02 -10.43
CA VAL A 115 -1.44 15.14 -9.04
C VAL A 115 -0.46 14.47 -8.08
N ALA A 116 0.00 13.26 -8.38
CA ALA A 116 0.96 12.54 -7.55
C ALA A 116 2.26 13.33 -7.40
N LYS A 117 2.76 13.89 -8.51
CA LYS A 117 3.92 14.76 -8.50
C LYS A 117 3.74 15.96 -7.57
N CYS A 118 2.63 16.69 -7.70
CA CYS A 118 2.34 17.82 -6.82
C CYS A 118 2.27 17.40 -5.35
N GLN A 119 1.53 16.33 -5.03
CA GLN A 119 1.36 15.88 -3.64
C GLN A 119 2.67 15.45 -2.98
N ILE A 120 3.53 14.73 -3.71
CA ILE A 120 4.84 14.28 -3.21
C ILE A 120 5.76 15.49 -2.98
N GLN A 121 5.82 16.42 -3.95
CA GLN A 121 6.63 17.62 -3.85
C GLN A 121 6.13 18.55 -2.73
N ASP A 122 4.82 18.70 -2.57
CA ASP A 122 4.21 19.47 -1.48
C ASP A 122 4.52 18.84 -0.11
N ALA A 123 4.45 17.50 0.02
CA ALA A 123 4.82 16.81 1.25
C ALA A 123 6.28 17.09 1.63
N LYS A 124 7.20 16.97 0.67
CA LYS A 124 8.63 17.30 0.88
C LYS A 124 8.84 18.78 1.23
N ALA A 125 8.20 19.69 0.51
CA ALA A 125 8.30 21.15 0.77
C ALA A 125 7.73 21.54 2.14
N ASN A 126 6.73 20.80 2.64
CA ASN A 126 6.14 21.00 3.97
C ASN A 126 6.88 20.24 5.09
N GLY A 127 8.08 19.72 4.82
CA GLY A 127 8.97 19.17 5.82
C GLY A 127 8.77 17.68 6.11
N SER A 128 8.23 16.90 5.17
CA SER A 128 8.25 15.44 5.28
C SER A 128 9.67 14.93 5.03
N ASP A 129 10.25 14.28 6.04
CA ASP A 129 11.55 13.60 5.91
C ASP A 129 11.42 12.37 4.99
N VAL A 130 10.28 11.66 5.09
CA VAL A 130 9.99 10.45 4.35
C VAL A 130 8.61 10.53 3.71
N VAL A 131 8.51 10.21 2.42
CA VAL A 131 7.25 10.08 1.69
C VAL A 131 7.09 8.64 1.19
N ILE A 132 6.05 7.95 1.65
CA ILE A 132 5.71 6.59 1.24
C ILE A 132 4.44 6.65 0.39
N VAL A 133 4.47 6.05 -0.80
CA VAL A 133 3.27 5.91 -1.63
C VAL A 133 2.76 4.48 -1.55
N TYR A 134 1.49 4.33 -1.15
CA TYR A 134 0.80 3.05 -1.09
C TYR A 134 -0.16 2.93 -2.27
N PHE A 135 0.04 1.91 -3.10
CA PHE A 135 -0.80 1.63 -4.26
C PHE A 135 -1.72 0.43 -4.08
N HIS A 136 -2.90 0.54 -4.66
CA HIS A 136 -3.77 -0.59 -4.97
C HIS A 136 -3.81 -0.76 -6.49
N PHE A 137 -3.02 -1.70 -7.03
CA PHE A 137 -2.76 -1.81 -8.46
C PHE A 137 -2.32 -3.23 -8.87
N GLY A 138 -2.21 -3.46 -10.19
CA GLY A 138 -1.74 -4.73 -10.74
C GLY A 138 -2.88 -5.70 -11.06
N ASN A 139 -2.54 -6.90 -11.52
CA ASN A 139 -3.50 -7.92 -11.90
C ASN A 139 -3.64 -8.96 -10.78
N GLU A 140 -4.87 -9.35 -10.45
CA GLU A 140 -5.14 -10.42 -9.49
C GLU A 140 -4.39 -11.70 -9.87
N TYR A 141 -3.79 -12.35 -8.87
CA TYR A 141 -3.06 -13.62 -8.94
C TYR A 141 -1.80 -13.62 -9.82
N SER A 142 -1.39 -12.47 -10.35
CA SER A 142 -0.10 -12.33 -11.04
C SER A 142 1.05 -12.21 -10.03
N ARG A 143 2.06 -13.08 -10.15
CA ARG A 143 3.25 -13.05 -9.29
C ARG A 143 4.33 -12.08 -9.76
N SER A 144 4.15 -11.48 -10.92
CA SER A 144 5.04 -10.44 -11.46
C SER A 144 4.25 -9.15 -11.68
N PRO A 145 4.84 -7.99 -11.43
CA PRO A 145 4.21 -6.72 -11.75
C PRO A 145 3.93 -6.60 -13.25
N ASN A 146 2.92 -5.84 -13.60
CA ASN A 146 2.66 -5.46 -14.98
C ASN A 146 3.36 -4.12 -15.31
N PRO A 147 3.51 -3.76 -16.60
CA PRO A 147 4.18 -2.52 -17.00
C PRO A 147 3.57 -1.23 -16.43
N ASP A 148 2.25 -1.21 -16.16
CA ASP A 148 1.61 -0.05 -15.54
C ASP A 148 2.01 0.10 -14.07
N GLN A 149 2.15 -1.02 -13.32
CA GLN A 149 2.68 -1.01 -11.96
C GLN A 149 4.11 -0.47 -11.92
N GLU A 150 4.99 -1.00 -12.78
CA GLU A 150 6.40 -0.55 -12.88
C GLU A 150 6.47 0.94 -13.19
N LYS A 151 5.71 1.39 -14.20
CA LYS A 151 5.66 2.80 -14.59
C LYS A 151 5.23 3.70 -13.44
N MET A 152 4.10 3.39 -12.78
CA MET A 152 3.57 4.22 -11.69
C MET A 152 4.52 4.27 -10.50
N ALA A 153 5.13 3.13 -10.14
CA ALA A 153 6.07 3.05 -9.04
C ALA A 153 7.35 3.86 -9.34
N HIS A 154 7.88 3.77 -10.54
CA HIS A 154 9.05 4.56 -10.97
C HIS A 154 8.73 6.06 -11.01
N GLU A 155 7.57 6.46 -11.55
CA GLU A 155 7.15 7.86 -11.60
C GLU A 155 7.10 8.50 -10.21
N VAL A 156 6.50 7.84 -9.20
CA VAL A 156 6.41 8.43 -7.85
C VAL A 156 7.78 8.51 -7.16
N ILE A 157 8.68 7.55 -7.39
CA ILE A 157 10.08 7.66 -6.93
C ILE A 157 10.77 8.85 -7.62
N ASP A 158 10.58 9.01 -8.94
CA ASP A 158 11.14 10.14 -9.69
C ASP A 158 10.60 11.50 -9.19
N TYR A 159 9.41 11.53 -8.61
CA TYR A 159 8.83 12.74 -8.02
C TYR A 159 9.33 13.01 -6.58
N GLY A 160 10.05 12.07 -5.97
CA GLY A 160 10.66 12.23 -4.66
C GLY A 160 10.09 11.35 -3.55
N ALA A 161 9.29 10.34 -3.86
CA ALA A 161 8.91 9.33 -2.87
C ALA A 161 10.12 8.48 -2.45
N ASP A 162 10.15 8.08 -1.19
CA ASP A 162 11.25 7.31 -0.60
C ASP A 162 11.00 5.80 -0.58
N ALA A 163 9.74 5.38 -0.70
CA ALA A 163 9.37 3.97 -0.83
C ALA A 163 8.00 3.83 -1.50
N VAL A 164 7.78 2.70 -2.15
CA VAL A 164 6.48 2.29 -2.70
C VAL A 164 6.06 0.96 -2.10
N LEU A 165 4.81 0.89 -1.64
CA LEU A 165 4.16 -0.33 -1.15
C LEU A 165 2.92 -0.60 -2.01
N GLY A 166 2.70 -1.86 -2.40
CA GLY A 166 1.60 -2.23 -3.26
C GLY A 166 0.72 -3.35 -2.69
N SER A 167 -0.53 -3.37 -3.15
CA SER A 167 -1.53 -4.40 -2.86
C SER A 167 -2.45 -4.60 -4.07
N HIS A 168 -3.42 -5.49 -3.98
CA HIS A 168 -4.44 -5.91 -4.92
C HIS A 168 -4.18 -7.28 -5.56
N PRO A 169 -2.96 -7.67 -6.01
CA PRO A 169 -2.78 -8.96 -6.66
C PRO A 169 -3.17 -10.18 -5.82
N HIS A 170 -3.38 -10.02 -4.51
CA HIS A 170 -3.66 -11.09 -3.54
C HIS A 170 -2.55 -12.15 -3.39
N VAL A 171 -1.47 -12.01 -4.12
CA VAL A 171 -0.25 -12.80 -4.04
C VAL A 171 0.95 -11.87 -3.91
N THR A 172 2.04 -12.36 -3.33
CA THR A 172 3.28 -11.60 -3.28
C THR A 172 3.87 -11.41 -4.67
N GLN A 173 4.32 -10.20 -4.97
CA GLN A 173 5.12 -9.88 -6.15
C GLN A 173 6.55 -9.51 -5.71
N GLY A 174 7.41 -9.25 -6.69
CA GLY A 174 8.80 -8.92 -6.49
C GLY A 174 9.04 -7.61 -5.73
N ILE A 175 10.28 -7.45 -5.36
CA ILE A 175 10.84 -6.25 -4.74
C ILE A 175 11.87 -5.69 -5.73
N GLU A 176 11.91 -4.37 -5.86
CA GLU A 176 12.87 -3.68 -6.73
C GLU A 176 13.55 -2.55 -5.95
N MET A 177 14.84 -2.33 -6.22
CA MET A 177 15.54 -1.10 -5.85
C MET A 177 15.65 -0.20 -7.07
N TYR A 178 14.80 0.82 -7.16
CA TYR A 178 14.82 1.78 -8.26
C TYR A 178 15.42 3.11 -7.79
N LYS A 179 16.52 3.53 -8.40
CA LYS A 179 17.29 4.73 -8.00
C LYS A 179 17.57 4.78 -6.49
N GLY A 180 17.95 3.62 -5.92
CA GLY A 180 18.26 3.49 -4.51
C GLY A 180 17.04 3.58 -3.56
N LYS A 181 15.81 3.45 -4.06
CA LYS A 181 14.57 3.45 -3.28
C LYS A 181 13.81 2.14 -3.43
N PRO A 182 13.26 1.56 -2.34
CA PRO A 182 12.58 0.27 -2.39
C PRO A 182 11.17 0.37 -2.95
N ILE A 183 10.82 -0.55 -3.83
CA ILE A 183 9.49 -0.78 -4.36
C ILE A 183 9.06 -2.20 -4.00
N PHE A 184 7.98 -2.34 -3.26
CA PHE A 184 7.33 -3.60 -2.93
C PHE A 184 6.04 -3.69 -3.74
N TYR A 185 6.06 -4.39 -4.87
CA TYR A 185 4.95 -4.38 -5.84
C TYR A 185 3.66 -5.00 -5.30
N SER A 186 3.72 -6.05 -4.50
CA SER A 186 2.56 -6.56 -3.78
C SER A 186 2.98 -7.28 -2.51
N LEU A 187 2.42 -6.84 -1.38
CA LEU A 187 2.64 -7.45 -0.07
C LEU A 187 1.86 -8.78 0.11
N GLY A 188 0.92 -9.09 -0.79
CA GLY A 188 -0.04 -10.17 -0.61
C GLY A 188 -1.18 -9.80 0.36
N ASN A 189 -1.91 -10.82 0.84
CA ASN A 189 -2.97 -10.64 1.84
C ASN A 189 -2.38 -10.57 3.26
N PHE A 190 -3.20 -10.15 4.24
CA PHE A 190 -2.80 -10.19 5.64
C PHE A 190 -3.86 -10.88 6.51
N ILE A 191 -5.01 -10.25 6.74
CA ILE A 191 -6.17 -10.86 7.39
C ILE A 191 -7.23 -10.99 6.31
N PHE A 192 -7.38 -12.20 5.76
CA PHE A 192 -8.25 -12.45 4.61
C PHE A 192 -8.72 -13.90 4.57
N ASP A 193 -9.89 -14.16 3.99
CA ASP A 193 -10.56 -15.47 3.99
C ASP A 193 -10.62 -16.15 2.61
N MET A 194 -9.68 -15.87 1.73
CA MET A 194 -9.61 -16.51 0.42
C MET A 194 -9.26 -18.01 0.53
N SER A 195 -9.90 -18.83 -0.29
CA SER A 195 -9.69 -20.28 -0.33
C SER A 195 -8.50 -20.72 -1.19
N ASN A 196 -8.04 -19.88 -2.12
CA ASN A 196 -6.89 -20.19 -2.98
C ASN A 196 -5.59 -20.16 -2.16
N SER A 197 -4.89 -21.29 -2.07
CA SER A 197 -3.67 -21.41 -1.27
C SER A 197 -2.54 -20.45 -1.70
N ALA A 198 -2.49 -20.04 -2.97
CA ALA A 198 -1.52 -19.07 -3.45
C ALA A 198 -1.68 -17.68 -2.79
N THR A 199 -2.90 -17.38 -2.32
CA THR A 199 -3.22 -16.09 -1.64
C THR A 199 -2.98 -16.13 -0.14
N HIS A 200 -2.53 -17.28 0.40
CA HIS A 200 -2.17 -17.43 1.81
C HIS A 200 -0.72 -17.01 2.12
N ILE A 201 0.01 -16.54 1.13
CA ILE A 201 1.40 -16.12 1.24
C ILE A 201 1.47 -14.60 1.16
N ALA A 202 2.16 -14.00 2.13
CA ALA A 202 2.33 -12.55 2.20
C ALA A 202 3.68 -12.20 2.82
N TYR A 203 4.00 -10.92 2.89
CA TYR A 203 5.06 -10.40 3.75
C TYR A 203 4.69 -9.06 4.36
N ILE A 204 5.23 -8.81 5.55
CA ILE A 204 5.15 -7.53 6.25
C ILE A 204 6.48 -6.81 6.01
N VAL A 205 6.42 -5.51 5.76
CA VAL A 205 7.60 -4.66 5.69
C VAL A 205 7.65 -3.77 6.92
N LYS A 206 8.74 -3.87 7.66
CA LYS A 206 9.10 -2.93 8.72
C LYS A 206 10.19 -2.01 8.19
N ILE A 207 10.04 -0.71 8.35
CA ILE A 207 11.05 0.28 7.96
C ILE A 207 11.54 0.98 9.23
N ASP A 208 12.81 0.80 9.54
CA ASP A 208 13.50 1.52 10.60
C ASP A 208 14.37 2.62 9.99
N PHE A 209 14.39 3.79 10.59
CA PHE A 209 15.21 4.91 10.15
C PHE A 209 16.30 5.19 11.16
N VAL A 210 17.56 5.10 10.71
CA VAL A 210 18.75 5.42 11.52
C VAL A 210 19.57 6.46 10.77
N ASN A 211 19.67 7.68 11.31
CA ASN A 211 20.21 8.82 10.59
C ASN A 211 19.50 9.00 9.24
N ASP A 212 20.25 9.10 8.14
CA ASP A 212 19.70 9.27 6.79
C ASP A 212 19.53 7.95 6.03
N THR A 213 19.54 6.81 6.74
CA THR A 213 19.37 5.48 6.16
C THR A 213 18.04 4.87 6.62
N GLY A 214 17.28 4.33 5.67
CA GLY A 214 16.16 3.43 5.92
C GLY A 214 16.61 1.98 5.83
N GLU A 215 16.27 1.17 6.83
CA GLU A 215 16.42 -0.29 6.82
C GLU A 215 15.03 -0.92 6.70
N CYS A 216 14.76 -1.58 5.58
CA CYS A 216 13.56 -2.40 5.40
C CYS A 216 13.84 -3.82 5.88
N THR A 217 13.04 -4.33 6.81
CA THR A 217 13.00 -5.75 7.14
C THR A 217 11.73 -6.37 6.59
N VAL A 218 11.88 -7.38 5.72
CA VAL A 218 10.79 -8.13 5.10
C VAL A 218 10.55 -9.40 5.89
N TYR A 219 9.37 -9.53 6.47
CA TYR A 219 8.95 -10.69 7.27
C TYR A 219 7.98 -11.54 6.47
N PRO A 220 8.41 -12.72 5.97
CA PRO A 220 7.51 -13.67 5.32
C PRO A 220 6.41 -14.15 6.27
N VAL A 221 5.19 -14.24 5.74
CA VAL A 221 3.97 -14.55 6.48
C VAL A 221 3.17 -15.61 5.73
N ILE A 222 2.62 -16.56 6.48
CA ILE A 222 1.61 -17.50 6.00
C ILE A 222 0.28 -17.24 6.70
N ILE A 223 -0.82 -17.26 5.95
CA ILE A 223 -2.17 -17.13 6.47
C ILE A 223 -2.74 -18.54 6.67
N SER A 224 -3.07 -18.89 7.92
CA SER A 224 -3.68 -20.17 8.28
C SER A 224 -4.89 -19.91 9.18
N GLY A 225 -6.04 -20.48 8.79
CA GLY A 225 -7.28 -20.21 9.51
C GLY A 225 -7.66 -18.74 9.57
N TYR A 226 -7.39 -17.99 8.48
CA TYR A 226 -7.62 -16.55 8.32
C TYR A 226 -6.70 -15.64 9.16
N LEU A 227 -5.74 -16.19 9.88
CA LEU A 227 -4.79 -15.46 10.71
C LEU A 227 -3.38 -15.54 10.12
N PRO A 228 -2.63 -14.42 10.12
CA PRO A 228 -1.24 -14.40 9.68
C PRO A 228 -0.29 -14.94 10.77
N TYR A 229 0.70 -15.72 10.34
CA TYR A 229 1.79 -16.24 11.15
C TYR A 229 3.12 -15.99 10.45
N PHE A 230 4.16 -15.65 11.19
CA PHE A 230 5.50 -15.57 10.63
C PHE A 230 5.96 -16.96 10.16
N MET A 231 6.57 -17.01 8.98
CA MET A 231 7.18 -18.23 8.46
C MET A 231 8.44 -18.60 9.24
N GLY A 232 8.75 -19.90 9.29
CA GLY A 232 10.05 -20.37 9.77
C GLY A 232 11.19 -20.02 8.79
N PRO A 233 12.47 -20.16 9.20
CA PRO A 233 13.63 -19.74 8.42
C PRO A 233 13.68 -20.35 7.02
N ASP A 234 13.46 -21.65 6.88
CA ASP A 234 13.53 -22.35 5.58
C ASP A 234 12.41 -21.93 4.64
N GLU A 235 11.17 -21.79 5.16
CA GLU A 235 10.02 -21.36 4.38
C GLU A 235 10.15 -19.90 3.96
N GLY A 236 10.60 -19.03 4.88
CA GLY A 236 10.83 -17.61 4.60
C GLY A 236 11.91 -17.41 3.54
N THR A 237 13.04 -18.11 3.67
CA THR A 237 14.10 -18.12 2.66
C THR A 237 13.59 -18.58 1.29
N SER A 238 12.77 -19.66 1.27
CA SER A 238 12.19 -20.16 0.03
C SER A 238 11.26 -19.15 -0.63
N LEU A 239 10.42 -18.47 0.16
CA LEU A 239 9.54 -17.41 -0.37
C LEU A 239 10.36 -16.28 -0.98
N LEU A 240 11.31 -15.71 -0.23
CA LEU A 240 12.08 -14.54 -0.68
C LEU A 240 12.89 -14.83 -1.96
N ASN A 241 13.43 -16.05 -2.09
CA ASN A 241 14.10 -16.49 -3.31
C ASN A 241 13.14 -16.72 -4.50
N SER A 242 11.85 -16.85 -4.26
CA SER A 242 10.83 -17.08 -5.30
C SER A 242 10.18 -15.81 -5.82
N LEU A 243 10.47 -14.65 -5.24
CA LEU A 243 9.89 -13.36 -5.67
C LEU A 243 10.33 -13.02 -7.10
N SER A 244 9.43 -12.41 -7.88
CA SER A 244 9.70 -12.02 -9.26
C SER A 244 9.16 -10.58 -9.51
N PRO A 245 10.00 -9.62 -9.96
CA PRO A 245 11.47 -9.78 -10.12
C PRO A 245 12.17 -10.08 -8.79
N GLN A 246 13.32 -10.73 -8.87
CA GLN A 246 14.19 -10.90 -7.71
C GLN A 246 15.02 -9.64 -7.52
N CYS A 247 15.16 -9.18 -6.28
CA CYS A 247 15.95 -8.02 -5.93
C CYS A 247 17.37 -8.46 -5.53
N ASP A 248 18.37 -8.03 -6.28
CA ASP A 248 19.78 -8.36 -5.99
C ASP A 248 20.27 -7.73 -4.68
N ASP A 249 19.66 -6.60 -4.26
CA ASP A 249 20.01 -5.91 -3.01
C ASP A 249 19.32 -6.53 -1.77
N LEU A 250 18.44 -7.53 -1.95
CA LEU A 250 17.74 -8.20 -0.84
C LEU A 250 18.66 -9.22 -0.16
N GLU A 251 19.13 -8.88 1.01
CA GLU A 251 19.92 -9.78 1.85
C GLU A 251 18.99 -10.70 2.65
N ILE A 252 19.06 -12.03 2.41
CA ILE A 252 18.27 -13.00 3.17
C ILE A 252 19.05 -13.40 4.41
N THR A 253 18.41 -13.22 5.58
CA THR A 253 19.02 -13.51 6.88
C THR A 253 18.87 -14.99 7.26
N PRO A 254 19.69 -15.52 8.21
CA PRO A 254 19.54 -16.88 8.70
C PRO A 254 18.16 -17.17 9.33
N GLU A 255 17.45 -16.14 9.77
CA GLU A 255 16.09 -16.25 10.35
C GLU A 255 15.00 -16.33 9.27
N GLY A 256 15.36 -16.31 7.98
CA GLY A 256 14.43 -16.35 6.85
C GLY A 256 13.69 -15.04 6.61
N THR A 257 14.22 -13.92 7.08
CA THR A 257 13.75 -12.57 6.77
C THR A 257 14.62 -11.94 5.70
N GLY A 258 14.11 -10.89 5.03
CA GLY A 258 14.90 -10.12 4.05
C GLY A 258 15.29 -8.77 4.63
N LYS A 259 16.45 -8.25 4.24
CA LYS A 259 16.89 -6.89 4.56
C LYS A 259 17.26 -6.11 3.31
N LEU A 260 16.86 -4.83 3.29
CA LEU A 260 17.20 -3.86 2.27
C LEU A 260 17.57 -2.54 2.93
N TYR A 261 18.50 -1.82 2.34
CA TYR A 261 18.93 -0.52 2.83
C TYR A 261 18.77 0.54 1.75
N PHE A 262 18.32 1.73 2.13
CA PHE A 262 18.19 2.85 1.21
C PHE A 262 18.52 4.18 1.89
N ASN A 263 19.04 5.14 1.11
CA ASN A 263 19.35 6.47 1.62
C ASN A 263 18.17 7.43 1.43
N LEU A 264 17.92 8.29 2.42
CA LEU A 264 16.91 9.35 2.35
C LEU A 264 17.43 10.60 1.63
N THR A 265 18.71 10.91 1.80
CA THR A 265 19.40 11.92 0.99
C THR A 265 19.69 11.33 -0.37
N GLY A 266 19.27 11.99 -1.44
CA GLY A 266 19.50 11.50 -2.81
C GLY A 266 20.97 11.14 -3.03
N ASP A 267 21.23 10.02 -3.68
CA ASP A 267 22.58 9.66 -4.12
C ASP A 267 23.09 10.76 -5.06
N THR A 268 24.07 11.54 -4.58
CA THR A 268 24.84 12.48 -5.41
C THR A 268 25.90 11.77 -6.24
N ASN A 269 25.71 10.49 -6.53
CA ASN A 269 26.61 9.71 -7.38
C ASN A 269 25.99 9.47 -8.77
N GLU A 270 25.78 10.56 -9.52
CA GLU A 270 25.90 10.50 -10.96
C GLU A 270 27.41 10.53 -11.29
N SER A 271 27.95 9.37 -11.56
CA SER A 271 29.27 9.24 -12.19
C SER A 271 29.17 8.57 -13.54
#